data_22b411a56d3d7f2d4f64f687b9cada2a
#
_entry.id   22b411a56d3d7f2d4f64f687b9cada2a
#
_cell.length_a   1.000
_cell.length_b   1.000
_cell.length_c   1.000
_cell.angle_alpha   90.00
_cell.angle_beta   90.00
_cell.angle_gamma   90.00
#
_symmetry.space_group_name_H-M   'P 1'
#
loop_
_entity.id
_entity.type
_entity.pdbx_description
1 polymer ?
#
loop_
_entity_poly.entity_id
_entity_poly.type
_entity_poly.pdbx_seq_one_letter_code
_entity_poly.pdbx_strand_id
1 'polypeptide(L)'
;MSQEESFVSHLVELRDRMIRSLVVVLVLFGVCFYFSGEIMKFLSQPLYQSLPPGTKPIFTDQAGAFFTLTKVSFLAAVLLSLPWIMYQAWAFVAPGLYEHEKKFALPLIVSSIFFLVVGIAFAYWFVLPAAYKFFFAFASRTGADVLQDLQKYWDFTLAIFFGFGLTFEVPVAEMLLVKLGMVTTAQLRAARRYVVVGAFIVAAVLTPPDVLSQFMLAIPLILLYELGIVLAGFIKARSRAPDDEEAAEAGSGEPGSAAAAVTPAPADPTSPGGGQR
;
A
#
# COMPACT_ATOMS: atom_id res chain seq x y z
N MET A 1 6.83 30.77 15.63
CA MET A 1 6.59 29.42 16.18
C MET A 1 7.84 28.62 15.90
N SER A 2 8.49 28.11 16.94
CA SER A 2 9.74 27.34 16.79
C SER A 2 9.46 26.00 16.09
N GLN A 3 10.42 25.46 15.35
CA GLN A 3 10.30 24.14 14.71
C GLN A 3 9.99 23.03 15.75
N GLU A 4 10.44 23.21 16.99
CA GLU A 4 10.17 22.30 18.11
C GLU A 4 8.68 22.28 18.50
N GLU A 5 7.99 23.43 18.52
CA GLU A 5 6.55 23.48 18.84
C GLU A 5 5.71 22.79 17.75
N SER A 6 6.12 22.90 16.49
CA SER A 6 5.47 22.20 15.37
C SER A 6 5.65 20.68 15.47
N PHE A 7 6.83 20.20 15.85
CA PHE A 7 7.10 18.77 15.99
C PHE A 7 6.33 18.16 17.17
N VAL A 8 6.31 18.83 18.32
CA VAL A 8 5.56 18.37 19.49
C VAL A 8 4.05 18.32 19.22
N SER A 9 3.50 19.34 18.54
CA SER A 9 2.08 19.35 18.16
C SER A 9 1.71 18.18 17.24
N HIS A 10 2.59 17.82 16.31
CA HIS A 10 2.39 16.68 15.41
C HIS A 10 2.41 15.32 16.15
N LEU A 11 3.30 15.17 17.15
CA LEU A 11 3.32 13.99 18.00
C LEU A 11 2.07 13.86 18.87
N VAL A 12 1.53 14.97 19.38
CA VAL A 12 0.27 14.97 20.13
C VAL A 12 -0.90 14.58 19.22
N GLU A 13 -0.94 15.07 17.99
CA GLU A 13 -1.95 14.68 17.01
C GLU A 13 -1.87 13.16 16.69
N LEU A 14 -0.68 12.61 16.48
CA LEU A 14 -0.47 11.19 16.29
C LEU A 14 -1.04 10.37 17.45
N ARG A 15 -0.67 10.74 18.69
CA ARG A 15 -1.18 10.07 19.89
C ARG A 15 -2.70 10.06 19.92
N ASP A 16 -3.34 11.22 19.70
CA ASP A 16 -4.79 11.34 19.79
C ASP A 16 -5.51 10.54 18.71
N ARG A 17 -4.96 10.46 17.50
CA ARG A 17 -5.47 9.62 16.41
C ARG A 17 -5.29 8.13 16.70
N MET A 18 -4.16 7.73 17.27
CA MET A 18 -3.92 6.34 17.71
C MET A 18 -4.91 5.93 18.81
N ILE A 19 -5.14 6.79 19.80
CA ILE A 19 -6.10 6.52 20.87
C ILE A 19 -7.52 6.35 20.29
N ARG A 20 -7.96 7.23 19.39
CA ARG A 20 -9.28 7.10 18.74
C ARG A 20 -9.40 5.79 17.95
N SER A 21 -8.35 5.40 17.23
CA SER A 21 -8.34 4.12 16.50
C SER A 21 -8.41 2.93 17.46
N LEU A 22 -7.62 2.95 18.54
CA LEU A 22 -7.60 1.91 19.54
C LEU A 22 -8.98 1.76 20.23
N VAL A 23 -9.63 2.86 20.58
CA VAL A 23 -10.96 2.84 21.19
C VAL A 23 -11.98 2.18 20.27
N VAL A 24 -11.97 2.51 18.97
CA VAL A 24 -12.87 1.88 17.98
C VAL A 24 -12.59 0.38 17.86
N VAL A 25 -11.32 -0.04 17.81
CA VAL A 25 -10.94 -1.45 17.79
C VAL A 25 -11.43 -2.18 19.05
N LEU A 26 -11.25 -1.59 20.24
CA LEU A 26 -11.67 -2.22 21.50
C LEU A 26 -13.20 -2.36 21.60
N VAL A 27 -13.95 -1.36 21.16
CA VAL A 27 -15.42 -1.42 21.14
C VAL A 27 -15.88 -2.52 20.18
N LEU A 28 -15.32 -2.53 18.94
CA LEU A 28 -15.63 -3.57 17.96
C LEU A 28 -15.18 -4.96 18.44
N PHE A 29 -14.06 -5.04 19.15
CA PHE A 29 -13.61 -6.31 19.75
C PHE A 29 -14.63 -6.88 20.74
N GLY A 30 -15.19 -6.05 21.62
CA GLY A 30 -16.25 -6.49 22.52
C GLY A 30 -17.48 -7.04 21.78
N VAL A 31 -17.89 -6.38 20.70
CA VAL A 31 -19.00 -6.84 19.84
C VAL A 31 -18.64 -8.14 19.12
N CYS A 32 -17.46 -8.20 18.47
CA CYS A 32 -17.01 -9.38 17.74
C CYS A 32 -16.79 -10.57 18.68
N PHE A 33 -16.35 -10.33 19.91
CA PHE A 33 -16.16 -11.40 20.89
C PHE A 33 -17.49 -12.06 21.29
N TYR A 34 -18.56 -11.28 21.37
CA TYR A 34 -19.90 -11.81 21.59
C TYR A 34 -20.36 -12.73 20.45
N PHE A 35 -20.01 -12.41 19.19
CA PHE A 35 -20.33 -13.20 17.99
C PHE A 35 -19.18 -14.11 17.56
N SER A 36 -18.22 -14.40 18.42
CA SER A 36 -16.98 -15.12 18.08
C SER A 36 -17.19 -16.47 17.40
N GLY A 37 -18.24 -17.22 17.82
CA GLY A 37 -18.57 -18.52 17.26
C GLY A 37 -19.05 -18.47 15.80
N GLU A 38 -19.88 -17.47 15.46
CA GLU A 38 -20.39 -17.24 14.10
C GLU A 38 -19.28 -16.74 13.19
N ILE A 39 -18.49 -15.78 13.69
CA ILE A 39 -17.33 -15.24 12.96
C ILE A 39 -16.34 -16.34 12.65
N MET A 40 -16.03 -17.19 13.63
CA MET A 40 -15.13 -18.32 13.45
C MET A 40 -15.64 -19.28 12.38
N LYS A 41 -16.94 -19.66 12.40
CA LYS A 41 -17.54 -20.53 11.39
C LYS A 41 -17.42 -19.93 9.98
N PHE A 42 -17.73 -18.65 9.83
CA PHE A 42 -17.65 -17.95 8.55
C PHE A 42 -16.21 -17.91 8.03
N LEU A 43 -15.28 -17.42 8.83
CA LEU A 43 -13.89 -17.26 8.42
C LEU A 43 -13.13 -18.60 8.26
N SER A 44 -13.63 -19.71 8.85
CA SER A 44 -13.05 -21.05 8.67
C SER A 44 -13.56 -21.77 7.42
N GLN A 45 -14.47 -21.20 6.65
CA GLN A 45 -14.98 -21.86 5.43
C GLN A 45 -13.87 -22.29 4.45
N PRO A 46 -12.82 -21.50 4.16
CA PRO A 46 -11.74 -21.93 3.28
C PRO A 46 -11.04 -23.20 3.76
N LEU A 47 -10.90 -23.38 5.08
CA LEU A 47 -10.37 -24.62 5.66
C LEU A 47 -11.31 -25.80 5.38
N TYR A 48 -12.59 -25.67 5.76
CA TYR A 48 -13.55 -26.77 5.59
C TYR A 48 -13.72 -27.22 4.15
N GLN A 49 -13.63 -26.29 3.19
CA GLN A 49 -13.68 -26.60 1.76
C GLN A 49 -12.41 -27.31 1.25
N SER A 50 -11.31 -27.19 1.97
CA SER A 50 -10.02 -27.76 1.59
C SER A 50 -9.71 -29.08 2.29
N LEU A 51 -10.45 -29.42 3.35
CA LEU A 51 -10.26 -30.65 4.13
C LEU A 51 -10.66 -31.89 3.32
N PRO A 52 -9.91 -33.02 3.45
CA PRO A 52 -10.32 -34.29 2.92
C PRO A 52 -11.68 -34.74 3.50
N PRO A 53 -12.51 -35.50 2.72
CA PRO A 53 -13.80 -35.98 3.19
C PRO A 53 -13.67 -36.78 4.50
N GLY A 54 -14.50 -36.47 5.49
CA GLY A 54 -14.50 -37.13 6.79
C GLY A 54 -13.53 -36.59 7.84
N THR A 55 -12.65 -35.69 7.47
CA THR A 55 -11.72 -35.04 8.42
C THR A 55 -12.41 -33.88 9.17
N LYS A 56 -12.27 -33.87 10.49
CA LYS A 56 -12.73 -32.75 11.31
C LYS A 56 -11.53 -32.04 11.95
N PRO A 57 -11.50 -30.71 11.92
CA PRO A 57 -10.47 -29.98 12.64
C PRO A 57 -10.66 -30.15 14.15
N ILE A 58 -9.56 -30.18 14.89
CA ILE A 58 -9.51 -30.38 16.32
C ILE A 58 -8.81 -29.22 17.02
N PHE A 59 -9.06 -29.05 18.30
CA PHE A 59 -8.19 -28.30 19.19
C PHE A 59 -7.30 -29.31 19.94
N THR A 60 -6.01 -29.08 19.95
CA THR A 60 -5.04 -29.89 20.67
C THR A 60 -4.91 -29.47 22.13
N ASP A 61 -5.34 -28.25 22.46
CA ASP A 61 -5.30 -27.67 23.79
C ASP A 61 -6.62 -26.94 24.12
N GLN A 62 -7.11 -27.12 25.33
CA GLN A 62 -8.37 -26.47 25.80
C GLN A 62 -8.22 -24.95 25.95
N ALA A 63 -7.07 -24.49 26.47
CA ALA A 63 -6.76 -23.08 26.57
C ALA A 63 -6.59 -22.46 25.16
N GLY A 64 -6.06 -23.25 24.22
CA GLY A 64 -5.91 -22.87 22.81
C GLY A 64 -7.24 -22.53 22.14
N ALA A 65 -8.34 -23.21 22.51
CA ALA A 65 -9.67 -22.86 22.01
C ALA A 65 -10.12 -21.45 22.42
N PHE A 66 -9.92 -21.07 23.68
CA PHE A 66 -10.23 -19.73 24.17
C PHE A 66 -9.37 -18.66 23.49
N PHE A 67 -8.06 -18.88 23.41
CA PHE A 67 -7.15 -17.94 22.75
C PHE A 67 -7.45 -17.81 21.26
N THR A 68 -7.85 -18.89 20.61
CA THR A 68 -8.24 -18.85 19.18
C THR A 68 -9.49 -17.99 18.99
N LEU A 69 -10.55 -18.17 19.79
CA LEU A 69 -11.74 -17.33 19.71
C LEU A 69 -11.42 -15.86 19.97
N THR A 70 -10.52 -15.58 20.91
CA THR A 70 -10.05 -14.23 21.21
C THR A 70 -9.30 -13.62 20.01
N LYS A 71 -8.38 -14.38 19.39
CA LYS A 71 -7.62 -13.94 18.19
C LYS A 71 -8.54 -13.69 17.00
N VAL A 72 -9.51 -14.58 16.75
CA VAL A 72 -10.50 -14.43 15.66
C VAL A 72 -11.35 -13.19 15.85
N SER A 73 -11.83 -12.95 17.08
CA SER A 73 -12.62 -11.77 17.41
C SER A 73 -11.82 -10.49 17.27
N PHE A 74 -10.55 -10.51 17.68
CA PHE A 74 -9.63 -9.39 17.50
C PHE A 74 -9.35 -9.11 16.04
N LEU A 75 -9.09 -10.16 15.24
CA LEU A 75 -8.95 -10.03 13.80
C LEU A 75 -10.19 -9.37 13.17
N ALA A 76 -11.38 -9.89 13.47
CA ALA A 76 -12.62 -9.35 12.93
C ALA A 76 -12.83 -7.88 13.33
N ALA A 77 -12.53 -7.52 14.58
CA ALA A 77 -12.60 -6.15 15.06
C ALA A 77 -11.63 -5.23 14.32
N VAL A 78 -10.39 -5.67 14.10
CA VAL A 78 -9.40 -4.94 13.32
C VAL A 78 -9.89 -4.77 11.87
N LEU A 79 -10.34 -5.85 11.21
CA LEU A 79 -10.84 -5.79 9.84
C LEU A 79 -12.01 -4.82 9.67
N LEU A 80 -12.96 -4.83 10.59
CA LEU A 80 -14.10 -3.91 10.59
C LEU A 80 -13.68 -2.46 10.90
N SER A 81 -12.63 -2.27 11.69
CA SER A 81 -12.12 -0.93 12.01
C SER A 81 -11.16 -0.36 10.97
N LEU A 82 -10.70 -1.16 10.00
CA LEU A 82 -9.72 -0.74 8.99
C LEU A 82 -10.11 0.54 8.23
N PRO A 83 -11.36 0.72 7.76
CA PRO A 83 -11.74 1.98 7.12
C PRO A 83 -11.52 3.20 8.02
N TRP A 84 -11.80 3.07 9.32
CA TRP A 84 -11.55 4.12 10.29
C TRP A 84 -10.07 4.33 10.56
N ILE A 85 -9.31 3.26 10.73
CA ILE A 85 -7.86 3.30 10.93
C ILE A 85 -7.18 3.98 9.74
N MET A 86 -7.55 3.59 8.51
CA MET A 86 -7.03 4.20 7.29
C MET A 86 -7.38 5.68 7.20
N TYR A 87 -8.62 6.04 7.51
CA TYR A 87 -9.01 7.45 7.59
C TYR A 87 -8.15 8.23 8.58
N GLN A 88 -7.89 7.70 9.78
CA GLN A 88 -7.06 8.37 10.79
C GLN A 88 -5.59 8.47 10.34
N ALA A 89 -5.06 7.42 9.72
CA ALA A 89 -3.70 7.42 9.19
C ALA A 89 -3.55 8.46 8.07
N TRP A 90 -4.46 8.50 7.12
CA TRP A 90 -4.44 9.48 6.03
C TRP A 90 -4.69 10.90 6.52
N ALA A 91 -5.58 11.10 7.48
CA ALA A 91 -5.82 12.40 8.08
C ALA A 91 -4.59 12.94 8.85
N PHE A 92 -3.72 12.05 9.36
CA PHE A 92 -2.43 12.41 9.93
C PHE A 92 -1.41 12.84 8.87
N VAL A 93 -1.40 12.20 7.71
CA VAL A 93 -0.50 12.52 6.60
C VAL A 93 -0.96 13.75 5.82
N ALA A 94 -2.27 14.01 5.76
CA ALA A 94 -2.87 15.09 4.98
C ALA A 94 -2.35 16.52 5.28
N PRO A 95 -2.03 16.92 6.52
CA PRO A 95 -1.43 18.23 6.79
C PRO A 95 -0.07 18.43 6.12
N GLY A 96 0.68 17.35 5.85
CA GLY A 96 1.95 17.38 5.12
C GLY A 96 1.80 17.58 3.61
N LEU A 97 0.58 17.51 3.06
CA LEU A 97 0.33 17.80 1.65
C LEU A 97 0.11 19.30 1.46
N TYR A 98 0.65 19.85 0.37
CA TYR A 98 0.42 21.26 -0.01
C TYR A 98 -1.08 21.56 -0.12
N GLU A 99 -1.49 22.80 0.20
CA GLU A 99 -2.91 23.18 0.24
C GLU A 99 -3.70 22.88 -1.04
N HIS A 100 -3.05 22.94 -2.21
CA HIS A 100 -3.63 22.61 -3.51
C HIS A 100 -3.87 21.11 -3.71
N GLU A 101 -3.24 20.25 -2.93
CA GLU A 101 -3.30 18.79 -3.05
C GLU A 101 -4.29 18.14 -2.09
N LYS A 102 -4.89 18.89 -1.16
CA LYS A 102 -5.91 18.38 -0.22
C LYS A 102 -7.10 17.71 -0.92
N LYS A 103 -7.41 18.12 -2.16
CA LYS A 103 -8.47 17.49 -2.99
C LYS A 103 -8.17 16.04 -3.38
N PHE A 104 -6.89 15.65 -3.35
CA PHE A 104 -6.47 14.27 -3.66
C PHE A 104 -6.47 13.34 -2.43
N ALA A 105 -6.56 13.89 -1.21
CA ALA A 105 -6.58 13.07 -0.01
C ALA A 105 -7.78 12.12 0.03
N LEU A 106 -8.97 12.58 -0.35
CA LEU A 106 -10.18 11.76 -0.36
C LEU A 106 -10.11 10.59 -1.36
N PRO A 107 -9.76 10.78 -2.65
CA PRO A 107 -9.54 9.67 -3.57
C PRO A 107 -8.49 8.68 -3.09
N LEU A 108 -7.44 9.16 -2.43
CA LEU A 108 -6.36 8.31 -1.91
C LEU A 108 -6.85 7.44 -0.73
N ILE A 109 -7.62 8.02 0.21
CA ILE A 109 -8.26 7.29 1.30
C ILE A 109 -9.21 6.21 0.76
N VAL A 110 -10.05 6.56 -0.21
CA VAL A 110 -11.00 5.62 -0.83
C VAL A 110 -10.26 4.50 -1.55
N SER A 111 -9.17 4.80 -2.28
CA SER A 111 -8.37 3.78 -2.94
C SER A 111 -7.66 2.86 -1.94
N SER A 112 -7.14 3.40 -0.84
CA SER A 112 -6.53 2.62 0.24
C SER A 112 -7.53 1.62 0.85
N ILE A 113 -8.71 2.10 1.25
CA ILE A 113 -9.77 1.22 1.77
C ILE A 113 -10.16 0.16 0.74
N PHE A 114 -10.27 0.53 -0.54
CA PHE A 114 -10.61 -0.40 -1.62
C PHE A 114 -9.54 -1.48 -1.79
N PHE A 115 -8.26 -1.10 -1.92
CA PHE A 115 -7.16 -2.05 -2.07
C PHE A 115 -7.03 -2.98 -0.87
N LEU A 116 -7.20 -2.46 0.33
CA LEU A 116 -7.16 -3.24 1.56
C LEU A 116 -8.28 -4.30 1.61
N VAL A 117 -9.53 -3.91 1.29
CA VAL A 117 -10.67 -4.85 1.23
C VAL A 117 -10.43 -5.90 0.14
N VAL A 118 -9.93 -5.50 -1.03
CA VAL A 118 -9.57 -6.42 -2.12
C VAL A 118 -8.45 -7.37 -1.68
N GLY A 119 -7.45 -6.88 -0.94
CA GLY A 119 -6.35 -7.69 -0.41
C GLY A 119 -6.81 -8.78 0.55
N ILE A 120 -7.67 -8.43 1.49
CA ILE A 120 -8.26 -9.38 2.44
C ILE A 120 -9.17 -10.38 1.72
N ALA A 121 -10.00 -9.92 0.78
CA ALA A 121 -10.85 -10.77 -0.03
C ALA A 121 -10.02 -11.75 -0.89
N PHE A 122 -8.95 -11.28 -1.51
CA PHE A 122 -8.01 -12.10 -2.27
C PHE A 122 -7.35 -13.16 -1.38
N ALA A 123 -6.88 -12.77 -0.20
CA ALA A 123 -6.33 -13.70 0.78
C ALA A 123 -7.33 -14.79 1.17
N TYR A 124 -8.58 -14.39 1.44
CA TYR A 124 -9.64 -15.31 1.88
C TYR A 124 -10.07 -16.30 0.80
N TRP A 125 -10.35 -15.83 -0.42
CA TRP A 125 -10.92 -16.68 -1.48
C TRP A 125 -9.88 -17.40 -2.34
N PHE A 126 -8.67 -16.88 -2.45
CA PHE A 126 -7.64 -17.46 -3.33
C PHE A 126 -6.47 -18.03 -2.56
N VAL A 127 -5.84 -17.24 -1.67
CA VAL A 127 -4.58 -17.63 -1.05
C VAL A 127 -4.78 -18.75 -0.02
N LEU A 128 -5.72 -18.58 0.91
CA LEU A 128 -5.98 -19.58 1.95
C LEU A 128 -6.41 -20.93 1.36
N PRO A 129 -7.41 -21.03 0.44
CA PRO A 129 -7.78 -22.30 -0.14
C PRO A 129 -6.64 -22.96 -0.94
N ALA A 130 -5.85 -22.18 -1.67
CA ALA A 130 -4.75 -22.69 -2.45
C ALA A 130 -3.64 -23.25 -1.54
N ALA A 131 -3.27 -22.52 -0.48
CA ALA A 131 -2.27 -22.97 0.48
C ALA A 131 -2.70 -24.25 1.20
N TYR A 132 -3.95 -24.33 1.67
CA TYR A 132 -4.44 -25.51 2.37
C TYR A 132 -4.59 -26.72 1.45
N LYS A 133 -5.09 -26.56 0.22
CA LYS A 133 -5.11 -27.64 -0.78
C LYS A 133 -3.71 -28.19 -1.03
N PHE A 134 -2.72 -27.31 -1.12
CA PHE A 134 -1.33 -27.73 -1.28
C PHE A 134 -0.83 -28.52 -0.06
N PHE A 135 -1.02 -27.99 1.16
CA PHE A 135 -0.56 -28.66 2.39
C PHE A 135 -1.20 -30.06 2.54
N PHE A 136 -2.49 -30.19 2.28
CA PHE A 136 -3.18 -31.48 2.35
C PHE A 136 -2.72 -32.43 1.24
N ALA A 137 -2.55 -31.94 0.00
CA ALA A 137 -2.04 -32.76 -1.11
C ALA A 137 -0.60 -33.24 -0.86
N PHE A 138 0.22 -32.42 -0.18
CA PHE A 138 1.57 -32.83 0.20
C PHE A 138 1.57 -33.85 1.35
N ALA A 139 0.76 -33.60 2.37
CA ALA A 139 0.63 -34.48 3.53
C ALA A 139 0.09 -35.87 3.14
N SER A 140 -0.85 -35.95 2.19
CA SER A 140 -1.39 -37.22 1.70
C SER A 140 -0.33 -38.16 1.05
N ARG A 141 0.78 -37.59 0.56
CA ARG A 141 1.90 -38.37 0.00
C ARG A 141 2.67 -39.15 1.04
N THR A 142 2.59 -38.72 2.32
CA THR A 142 3.28 -39.41 3.43
C THR A 142 2.52 -40.64 3.93
N GLY A 143 1.27 -40.86 3.49
CA GLY A 143 0.39 -41.91 3.99
C GLY A 143 -0.09 -41.70 5.43
N ALA A 144 0.16 -40.53 6.02
CA ALA A 144 -0.27 -40.20 7.37
C ALA A 144 -1.65 -39.48 7.34
N ASP A 145 -2.48 -39.79 8.35
CA ASP A 145 -3.72 -39.07 8.58
C ASP A 145 -3.42 -37.66 9.05
N VAL A 146 -3.99 -36.66 8.39
CA VAL A 146 -3.79 -35.24 8.74
C VAL A 146 -4.84 -34.81 9.74
N LEU A 147 -4.42 -34.60 10.98
CA LEU A 147 -5.22 -33.93 12.01
C LEU A 147 -4.96 -32.43 11.93
N GLN A 148 -5.97 -31.68 11.48
CA GLN A 148 -5.85 -30.22 11.37
C GLN A 148 -6.13 -29.58 12.71
N ASP A 149 -5.10 -28.95 13.29
CA ASP A 149 -5.22 -28.14 14.50
C ASP A 149 -5.77 -26.74 14.13
N LEU A 150 -6.91 -26.39 14.73
CA LEU A 150 -7.56 -25.10 14.52
C LEU A 150 -6.70 -23.92 14.99
N GLN A 151 -5.93 -24.08 16.03
CA GLN A 151 -5.05 -23.01 16.52
C GLN A 151 -3.97 -22.66 15.49
N LYS A 152 -3.30 -23.68 14.92
CA LYS A 152 -2.30 -23.49 13.86
C LYS A 152 -2.90 -22.91 12.58
N TYR A 153 -4.15 -23.32 12.25
CA TYR A 153 -4.90 -22.73 11.15
C TYR A 153 -5.04 -21.21 11.34
N TRP A 154 -5.46 -20.79 12.52
CA TRP A 154 -5.70 -19.37 12.79
C TRP A 154 -4.41 -18.57 12.87
N ASP A 155 -3.34 -19.12 13.43
CA ASP A 155 -2.03 -18.43 13.44
C ASP A 155 -1.55 -18.16 12.02
N PHE A 156 -1.68 -19.13 11.12
CA PHE A 156 -1.34 -18.96 9.71
C PHE A 156 -2.32 -17.98 9.00
N THR A 157 -3.61 -18.10 9.22
CA THR A 157 -4.64 -17.24 8.61
C THR A 157 -4.43 -15.78 9.01
N LEU A 158 -4.13 -15.50 10.28
CA LEU A 158 -3.81 -14.16 10.77
C LEU A 158 -2.60 -13.59 10.05
N ALA A 159 -1.50 -14.36 9.95
CA ALA A 159 -0.29 -13.92 9.26
C ALA A 159 -0.59 -13.56 7.79
N ILE A 160 -1.39 -14.39 7.10
CA ILE A 160 -1.79 -14.15 5.70
C ILE A 160 -2.65 -12.88 5.58
N PHE A 161 -3.64 -12.68 6.42
CA PHE A 161 -4.49 -11.48 6.35
C PHE A 161 -3.70 -10.19 6.62
N PHE A 162 -2.84 -10.17 7.62
CA PHE A 162 -1.97 -9.03 7.87
C PHE A 162 -0.97 -8.81 6.73
N GLY A 163 -0.35 -9.87 6.24
CA GLY A 163 0.61 -9.79 5.14
C GLY A 163 -0.01 -9.24 3.86
N PHE A 164 -1.16 -9.79 3.44
CA PHE A 164 -1.86 -9.31 2.25
C PHE A 164 -2.49 -7.94 2.46
N GLY A 165 -3.10 -7.67 3.63
CA GLY A 165 -3.63 -6.36 3.95
C GLY A 165 -2.58 -5.26 3.76
N LEU A 166 -1.39 -5.43 4.36
CA LEU A 166 -0.29 -4.47 4.21
C LEU A 166 0.26 -4.40 2.78
N THR A 167 0.35 -5.55 2.11
CA THR A 167 0.89 -5.61 0.74
C THR A 167 0.01 -4.89 -0.27
N PHE A 168 -1.31 -4.98 -0.12
CA PHE A 168 -2.25 -4.27 -0.99
C PHE A 168 -2.24 -2.75 -0.78
N GLU A 169 -1.65 -2.24 0.31
CA GLU A 169 -1.38 -0.82 0.50
C GLU A 169 -0.15 -0.32 -0.28
N VAL A 170 0.74 -1.21 -0.75
CA VAL A 170 1.95 -0.84 -1.49
C VAL A 170 1.65 0.02 -2.71
N PRO A 171 0.69 -0.31 -3.61
CA PRO A 171 0.36 0.54 -4.76
C PRO A 171 -0.07 1.95 -4.35
N VAL A 172 -0.82 2.07 -3.25
CA VAL A 172 -1.29 3.37 -2.75
C VAL A 172 -0.13 4.18 -2.16
N ALA A 173 0.76 3.51 -1.41
CA ALA A 173 1.97 4.13 -0.88
C ALA A 173 2.88 4.65 -2.00
N GLU A 174 3.08 3.87 -3.08
CA GLU A 174 3.86 4.29 -4.24
C GLU A 174 3.25 5.50 -4.94
N MET A 175 1.93 5.48 -5.17
CA MET A 175 1.20 6.62 -5.75
C MET A 175 1.40 7.88 -4.91
N LEU A 176 1.32 7.77 -3.57
CA LEU A 176 1.54 8.88 -2.66
C LEU A 176 2.97 9.40 -2.74
N LEU A 177 3.97 8.52 -2.63
CA LEU A 177 5.39 8.91 -2.66
C LEU A 177 5.75 9.63 -3.97
N VAL A 178 5.23 9.16 -5.10
CA VAL A 178 5.42 9.80 -6.40
C VAL A 178 4.69 11.14 -6.45
N LYS A 179 3.47 11.23 -5.94
CA LYS A 179 2.68 12.46 -5.90
C LYS A 179 3.34 13.54 -5.04
N LEU A 180 3.90 13.16 -3.89
CA LEU A 180 4.67 14.07 -3.02
C LEU A 180 6.04 14.46 -3.60
N GLY A 181 6.43 13.89 -4.74
CA GLY A 181 7.74 14.14 -5.34
C GLY A 181 8.92 13.54 -4.57
N MET A 182 8.65 12.72 -3.55
CA MET A 182 9.70 12.07 -2.74
C MET A 182 10.44 11.00 -3.52
N VAL A 183 9.74 10.31 -4.44
CA VAL A 183 10.30 9.24 -5.28
C VAL A 183 9.80 9.41 -6.72
N THR A 184 10.66 9.13 -7.68
CA THR A 184 10.28 9.12 -9.09
C THR A 184 9.91 7.71 -9.56
N THR A 185 9.07 7.60 -10.59
CA THR A 185 8.74 6.31 -11.21
C THR A 185 9.96 5.59 -11.77
N ALA A 186 11.03 6.33 -12.14
CA ALA A 186 12.31 5.76 -12.56
C ALA A 186 13.04 5.10 -11.39
N GLN A 187 13.03 5.73 -10.20
CA GLN A 187 13.61 5.14 -8.99
C GLN A 187 12.84 3.90 -8.52
N LEU A 188 11.50 3.92 -8.59
CA LEU A 188 10.70 2.72 -8.30
C LEU A 188 11.07 1.58 -9.25
N ARG A 189 11.18 1.84 -10.56
CA ARG A 189 11.62 0.82 -11.52
C ARG A 189 13.03 0.29 -11.23
N ALA A 190 13.96 1.14 -10.79
CA ALA A 190 15.31 0.71 -10.40
C ALA A 190 15.32 -0.14 -9.12
N ALA A 191 14.34 0.08 -8.21
CA ALA A 191 14.20 -0.65 -6.96
C ALA A 191 13.61 -2.07 -7.11
N ARG A 192 13.06 -2.45 -8.29
CA ARG A 192 12.42 -3.76 -8.55
C ARG A 192 13.20 -4.95 -8.01
N ARG A 193 14.51 -4.99 -8.26
CA ARG A 193 15.38 -6.08 -7.80
C ARG A 193 15.36 -6.26 -6.28
N TYR A 194 15.29 -5.16 -5.54
CA TYR A 194 15.23 -5.20 -4.07
C TYR A 194 13.85 -5.61 -3.58
N VAL A 195 12.80 -5.17 -4.27
CA VAL A 195 11.41 -5.52 -3.94
C VAL A 195 11.16 -7.02 -4.18
N VAL A 196 11.69 -7.59 -5.26
CA VAL A 196 11.60 -9.04 -5.49
C VAL A 196 12.23 -9.81 -4.33
N VAL A 197 13.44 -9.44 -3.91
CA VAL A 197 14.11 -10.08 -2.75
C VAL A 197 13.30 -9.85 -1.47
N GLY A 198 12.82 -8.63 -1.25
CA GLY A 198 11.98 -8.28 -0.09
C GLY A 198 10.68 -9.08 -0.06
N ALA A 199 10.02 -9.28 -1.21
CA ALA A 199 8.81 -10.09 -1.33
C ALA A 199 9.05 -11.54 -0.89
N PHE A 200 10.17 -12.14 -1.29
CA PHE A 200 10.54 -13.49 -0.85
C PHE A 200 10.88 -13.55 0.64
N ILE A 201 11.53 -12.52 1.20
CA ILE A 201 11.80 -12.43 2.64
C ILE A 201 10.48 -12.34 3.42
N VAL A 202 9.57 -11.47 3.02
CA VAL A 202 8.23 -11.34 3.65
C VAL A 202 7.48 -12.67 3.54
N ALA A 203 7.49 -13.29 2.38
CA ALA A 203 6.85 -14.58 2.17
C ALA A 203 7.45 -15.66 3.09
N ALA A 204 8.77 -15.73 3.24
CA ALA A 204 9.45 -16.70 4.11
C ALA A 204 9.13 -16.51 5.61
N VAL A 205 8.86 -15.28 6.04
CA VAL A 205 8.44 -14.98 7.42
C VAL A 205 6.98 -15.37 7.69
N LEU A 206 6.11 -15.19 6.68
CA LEU A 206 4.67 -15.40 6.82
C LEU A 206 4.23 -16.84 6.55
N THR A 207 4.99 -17.60 5.76
CA THR A 207 4.67 -18.99 5.42
C THR A 207 5.63 -19.97 6.08
N PRO A 208 5.21 -21.25 6.29
CA PRO A 208 6.15 -22.30 6.60
C PRO A 208 7.29 -22.34 5.57
N PRO A 209 8.48 -22.83 5.95
CA PRO A 209 9.66 -22.81 5.07
C PRO A 209 9.53 -23.85 3.93
N ASP A 210 8.61 -23.59 3.00
CA ASP A 210 8.44 -24.36 1.78
C ASP A 210 8.44 -23.43 0.54
N VAL A 211 9.07 -23.91 -0.52
CA VAL A 211 9.31 -23.12 -1.74
C VAL A 211 8.00 -22.72 -2.42
N LEU A 212 7.00 -23.60 -2.43
CA LEU A 212 5.77 -23.36 -3.19
C LEU A 212 4.89 -22.30 -2.51
N SER A 213 4.65 -22.41 -1.20
CA SER A 213 3.89 -21.41 -0.44
C SER A 213 4.58 -20.05 -0.50
N GLN A 214 5.90 -20.03 -0.45
CA GLN A 214 6.68 -18.78 -0.58
C GLN A 214 6.47 -18.14 -1.96
N PHE A 215 6.47 -18.89 -3.07
CA PHE A 215 6.15 -18.36 -4.39
C PHE A 215 4.69 -17.89 -4.50
N MET A 216 3.75 -18.63 -3.94
CA MET A 216 2.33 -18.25 -3.94
C MET A 216 2.07 -16.91 -3.26
N LEU A 217 2.90 -16.55 -2.28
CA LEU A 217 2.81 -15.26 -1.58
C LEU A 217 3.64 -14.18 -2.29
N ALA A 218 4.86 -14.48 -2.71
CA ALA A 218 5.77 -13.51 -3.30
C ALA A 218 5.29 -12.98 -4.66
N ILE A 219 4.69 -13.84 -5.51
CA ILE A 219 4.21 -13.42 -6.84
C ILE A 219 3.15 -12.31 -6.76
N PRO A 220 2.07 -12.44 -5.98
CA PRO A 220 1.12 -11.34 -5.81
C PRO A 220 1.75 -10.05 -5.28
N LEU A 221 2.70 -10.15 -4.34
CA LEU A 221 3.43 -8.97 -3.84
C LEU A 221 4.17 -8.23 -4.96
N ILE A 222 4.89 -8.97 -5.80
CA ILE A 222 5.63 -8.40 -6.93
C ILE A 222 4.67 -7.77 -7.95
N LEU A 223 3.55 -8.45 -8.24
CA LEU A 223 2.54 -7.93 -9.18
C LEU A 223 1.89 -6.64 -8.66
N LEU A 224 1.62 -6.55 -7.35
CA LEU A 224 1.08 -5.34 -6.73
C LEU A 224 2.07 -4.17 -6.79
N TYR A 225 3.35 -4.42 -6.59
CA TYR A 225 4.38 -3.41 -6.79
C TYR A 225 4.42 -2.89 -8.24
N GLU A 226 4.40 -3.78 -9.23
CA GLU A 226 4.32 -3.36 -10.64
C GLU A 226 3.05 -2.57 -10.95
N LEU A 227 1.90 -2.98 -10.38
CA LEU A 227 0.65 -2.24 -10.50
C LEU A 227 0.78 -0.84 -9.91
N GLY A 228 1.43 -0.69 -8.76
CA GLY A 228 1.68 0.60 -8.13
C GLY A 228 2.54 1.53 -8.99
N ILE A 229 3.60 1.03 -9.62
CA ILE A 229 4.41 1.80 -10.57
C ILE A 229 3.56 2.29 -11.74
N VAL A 230 2.68 1.44 -12.30
CA VAL A 230 1.79 1.79 -13.42
C VAL A 230 0.81 2.89 -12.98
N LEU A 231 0.14 2.71 -11.84
CA LEU A 231 -0.82 3.68 -11.31
C LEU A 231 -0.16 5.02 -10.97
N ALA A 232 1.04 4.99 -10.37
CA ALA A 232 1.82 6.20 -10.08
C ALA A 232 2.23 6.95 -11.37
N GLY A 233 2.50 6.21 -12.47
CA GLY A 233 2.77 6.77 -13.79
C GLY A 233 1.59 7.56 -14.35
N PHE A 234 0.36 7.07 -14.21
CA PHE A 234 -0.85 7.77 -14.65
C PHE A 234 -1.10 9.07 -13.88
N ILE A 235 -0.83 9.09 -12.58
CA ILE A 235 -0.99 10.30 -11.75
C ILE A 235 -0.02 11.38 -12.21
N LYS A 236 1.25 11.03 -12.47
CA LYS A 236 2.27 11.96 -12.95
C LYS A 236 1.94 12.54 -14.32
N ALA A 237 1.43 11.71 -15.25
CA ALA A 237 1.03 12.16 -16.57
C ALA A 237 -0.12 13.19 -16.51
N ARG A 238 -1.10 12.97 -15.63
CA ARG A 238 -2.25 13.87 -15.48
C ARG A 238 -1.89 15.20 -14.80
N SER A 239 -0.82 15.24 -13.98
CA SER A 239 -0.34 16.47 -13.32
C SER A 239 0.50 17.32 -14.27
N ARG A 240 0.99 16.78 -15.38
CA ARG A 240 1.88 17.45 -16.35
C ARG A 240 1.12 18.01 -17.55
N ALA A 241 -0.07 17.50 -17.84
CA ALA A 241 -0.87 17.90 -19.02
C ALA A 241 -1.34 19.36 -19.05
N PRO A 242 -1.63 20.09 -17.93
CA PRO A 242 -2.01 21.48 -17.98
C PRO A 242 -0.84 22.45 -18.23
N ASP A 243 0.34 22.13 -17.67
CA ASP A 243 1.49 23.07 -17.69
C ASP A 243 2.27 23.02 -19.02
N ASP A 244 2.23 21.91 -19.74
CA ASP A 244 2.90 21.75 -21.03
C ASP A 244 2.07 22.36 -22.19
N GLU A 245 0.73 22.44 -22.09
CA GLU A 245 -0.13 23.13 -23.07
C GLU A 245 -0.03 24.66 -22.92
N GLU A 246 0.03 25.18 -21.68
CA GLU A 246 0.19 26.62 -21.45
C GLU A 246 1.59 27.11 -21.85
N ALA A 247 2.64 26.29 -21.70
CA ALA A 247 3.99 26.59 -22.15
C ALA A 247 4.13 26.49 -23.69
N ALA A 248 3.37 25.60 -24.33
CA ALA A 248 3.35 25.47 -25.80
C ALA A 248 2.56 26.60 -26.48
N GLU A 249 1.48 27.08 -25.85
CA GLU A 249 0.73 28.24 -26.34
C GLU A 249 1.48 29.57 -26.12
N ALA A 250 2.23 29.70 -25.01
CA ALA A 250 3.07 30.88 -24.75
C ALA A 250 4.31 30.95 -25.68
N GLY A 251 4.77 29.82 -26.21
CA GLY A 251 5.90 29.72 -27.15
C GLY A 251 5.54 29.91 -28.63
N SER A 252 4.25 29.88 -28.97
CA SER A 252 3.77 30.02 -30.36
C SER A 252 3.31 31.42 -30.76
N GLY A 253 3.37 32.39 -29.84
CA GLY A 253 3.05 33.79 -30.07
C GLY A 253 4.27 34.65 -30.32
N GLU A 254 4.64 34.78 -31.54
CA GLU A 254 5.37 35.79 -32.36
C GLU A 254 6.59 35.27 -33.11
N PRO A 255 6.47 35.29 -34.44
CA PRO A 255 7.44 35.97 -35.25
C PRO A 255 6.72 36.85 -36.28
N GLY A 256 6.64 38.10 -36.01
CA GLY A 256 6.05 39.00 -36.98
C GLY A 256 6.37 40.44 -36.71
N SER A 257 7.18 41.03 -37.61
CA SER A 257 7.24 42.46 -37.92
C SER A 257 8.16 43.33 -37.07
N ALA A 258 9.41 43.41 -37.51
CA ALA A 258 10.13 44.69 -37.57
C ALA A 258 11.30 44.60 -38.53
N ALA A 259 10.99 44.55 -39.85
CA ALA A 259 11.94 44.96 -40.91
C ALA A 259 11.52 46.36 -41.35
N ALA A 260 12.18 47.39 -40.83
CA ALA A 260 12.15 48.71 -41.43
C ALA A 260 13.43 49.43 -41.13
N ALA A 261 14.23 49.63 -42.20
CA ALA A 261 15.04 50.79 -42.55
C ALA A 261 16.06 51.29 -41.50
N VAL A 262 17.32 50.92 -41.71
CA VAL A 262 18.47 51.78 -41.38
C VAL A 262 19.21 52.13 -42.67
N THR A 263 19.03 53.38 -43.10
CA THR A 263 19.79 54.07 -44.14
C THR A 263 21.21 54.38 -43.63
N PRO A 264 22.27 54.17 -44.41
CA PRO A 264 23.62 54.57 -44.02
C PRO A 264 23.85 56.06 -44.26
N ALA A 265 24.31 56.77 -43.28
CA ALA A 265 24.83 58.16 -43.41
C ALA A 265 26.32 58.13 -43.69
N PRO A 266 26.84 59.16 -44.41
CA PRO A 266 28.14 59.13 -45.08
C PRO A 266 29.33 59.43 -44.15
N ALA A 267 30.48 58.95 -44.59
CA ALA A 267 31.79 59.20 -43.99
C ALA A 267 32.22 60.62 -44.06
N ASP A 268 32.84 61.11 -43.01
CA ASP A 268 33.63 62.37 -42.97
C ASP A 268 35.08 62.02 -42.60
N PRO A 269 36.04 62.44 -43.42
CA PRO A 269 37.45 62.22 -43.15
C PRO A 269 38.11 63.51 -42.65
N THR A 270 38.74 63.47 -41.52
CA THR A 270 39.91 64.33 -41.22
C THR A 270 40.52 63.94 -39.86
N SER A 271 41.66 63.29 -39.92
CA SER A 271 42.99 63.77 -39.53
C SER A 271 43.22 64.28 -38.12
N PRO A 272 44.43 64.37 -37.66
CA PRO A 272 45.47 63.34 -37.39
C PRO A 272 46.12 63.53 -35.99
N GLY A 273 46.96 62.61 -35.66
CA GLY A 273 48.19 63.08 -34.96
C GLY A 273 48.36 62.85 -33.47
N GLY A 274 49.46 62.28 -33.19
CA GLY A 274 50.27 62.53 -31.99
C GLY A 274 50.03 61.49 -30.88
N GLY A 275 50.89 60.61 -30.61
CA GLY A 275 52.25 60.79 -30.24
C GLY A 275 52.50 60.25 -28.85
N GLN A 276 53.40 59.30 -28.73
CA GLN A 276 54.35 59.12 -27.62
C GLN A 276 53.76 58.95 -26.18
N ARG A 277 53.91 57.93 -25.49
CA ARG A 277 55.09 57.20 -25.00
C ARG A 277 54.69 55.90 -24.41
#